data_2219e9626eda704cb4fcab4e6134380c
#
_entry.id   2219e9626eda704cb4fcab4e6134380c
#
_cell.length_a   1.000
_cell.length_b   1.000
_cell.length_c   1.000
_cell.angle_alpha   90.00
_cell.angle_beta   90.00
_cell.angle_gamma   90.00
#
_symmetry.space_group_name_H-M   'P 1'
#
loop_
_entity.id
_entity.type
_entity.pdbx_description
1 polymer ?
#
loop_
_entity_poly.entity_id
_entity_poly.type
_entity_poly.pdbx_seq_one_letter_code
_entity_poly.pdbx_strand_id
1 'polypeptide(L)'
;MQREVFDIQLDMAYDLGFPVQLHIREAHGDCMDMLRARAKAGRMPAGIMHCYTGSWEAAKVYLDLGLYISLSGAVTFKNAPKLQEVARNTPADRLLIETDCPYMAPVPLRGRRNEPAFIVHTFSRVAELRGAEPEALAEQLWKNSCAALGIGDR
;
A
#
# COMPACT_ATOMS: atom_id res chain seq x y z
N MET A 1 10.29 16.02 16.48
CA MET A 1 11.12 15.92 15.24
C MET A 1 10.49 15.02 14.17
N GLN A 2 10.37 13.69 14.29
CA GLN A 2 9.75 12.86 13.20
C GLN A 2 8.35 13.32 12.81
N ARG A 3 7.45 13.55 13.77
CA ARG A 3 6.08 14.03 13.50
C ARG A 3 6.08 15.38 12.79
N GLU A 4 6.93 16.32 13.18
CA GLU A 4 7.05 17.64 12.55
C GLU A 4 7.51 17.54 11.10
N VAL A 5 8.55 16.72 10.84
CA VAL A 5 9.04 16.50 9.47
C VAL A 5 7.98 15.81 8.62
N PHE A 6 7.30 14.81 9.17
CA PHE A 6 6.22 14.12 8.48
C PHE A 6 5.09 15.10 8.11
N ASP A 7 4.72 15.98 9.03
CA ASP A 7 3.68 16.98 8.82
C ASP A 7 4.07 17.98 7.73
N ILE A 8 5.31 18.48 7.75
CA ILE A 8 5.86 19.37 6.70
C ILE A 8 5.84 18.67 5.32
N GLN A 9 6.24 17.40 5.24
CA GLN A 9 6.25 16.67 3.98
C GLN A 9 4.83 16.45 3.43
N LEU A 10 3.85 16.20 4.32
CA LEU A 10 2.45 16.11 3.91
C LEU A 10 1.91 17.46 3.41
N ASP A 11 2.30 18.59 4.02
CA ASP A 11 1.94 19.90 3.52
C ASP A 11 2.55 20.17 2.15
N MET A 12 3.83 19.89 1.97
CA MET A 12 4.50 20.06 0.68
C MET A 12 3.81 19.23 -0.43
N ALA A 13 3.49 17.96 -0.14
CA ALA A 13 2.82 17.09 -1.10
C ALA A 13 1.43 17.63 -1.46
N TYR A 14 0.65 18.06 -0.48
CA TYR A 14 -0.66 18.65 -0.70
C TYR A 14 -0.59 19.93 -1.54
N ASP A 15 0.31 20.87 -1.17
CA ASP A 15 0.44 22.16 -1.84
C ASP A 15 0.96 22.02 -3.28
N LEU A 16 1.76 21.00 -3.56
CA LEU A 16 2.30 20.69 -4.89
C LEU A 16 1.41 19.73 -5.70
N GLY A 17 0.35 19.18 -5.11
CA GLY A 17 -0.54 18.22 -5.76
C GLY A 17 0.12 16.86 -6.04
N PHE A 18 1.14 16.48 -5.27
CA PHE A 18 1.79 15.18 -5.41
C PHE A 18 1.20 14.13 -4.47
N PRO A 19 1.10 12.85 -4.93
CA PRO A 19 0.80 11.75 -4.04
C PRO A 19 1.98 11.47 -3.10
N VAL A 20 1.67 10.93 -1.90
CA VAL A 20 2.66 10.51 -0.92
C VAL A 20 2.75 8.99 -0.85
N GLN A 21 3.94 8.47 -0.59
CA GLN A 21 4.16 7.07 -0.27
C GLN A 21 4.60 6.97 1.20
N LEU A 22 3.73 6.39 2.04
CA LEU A 22 3.87 6.39 3.49
C LEU A 22 4.45 5.06 3.98
N HIS A 23 5.64 5.10 4.59
CA HIS A 23 6.23 3.98 5.30
C HIS A 23 5.95 4.07 6.79
N ILE A 24 5.18 3.14 7.33
CA ILE A 24 4.81 3.13 8.76
C ILE A 24 5.27 1.83 9.40
N ARG A 25 6.14 1.96 10.39
CA ARG A 25 6.61 0.86 11.21
C ARG A 25 6.34 1.14 12.68
N GLU A 26 5.48 0.33 13.31
CA GLU A 26 5.12 0.40 14.74
C GLU A 26 4.58 1.79 15.21
N ALA A 27 4.06 2.60 14.26
CA ALA A 27 3.58 3.97 14.52
C ALA A 27 2.19 4.23 13.91
N HIS A 28 1.37 3.18 13.72
CA HIS A 28 0.06 3.32 13.07
C HIS A 28 -0.87 4.28 13.82
N GLY A 29 -0.89 4.26 15.17
CA GLY A 29 -1.72 5.16 15.97
C GLY A 29 -1.40 6.62 15.68
N ASP A 30 -0.14 7.01 15.83
CA ASP A 30 0.32 8.38 15.58
C ASP A 30 0.04 8.83 14.14
N CYS A 31 0.32 7.95 13.17
CA CYS A 31 0.08 8.24 11.76
C CYS A 31 -1.42 8.47 11.48
N MET A 32 -2.29 7.60 11.98
CA MET A 32 -3.74 7.73 11.80
C MET A 32 -4.27 9.03 12.40
N ASP A 33 -3.80 9.43 13.58
CA ASP A 33 -4.23 10.67 14.23
C ASP A 33 -3.82 11.91 13.42
N MET A 34 -2.58 11.93 12.91
CA MET A 34 -2.10 13.01 12.06
C MET A 34 -2.87 13.09 10.74
N LEU A 35 -3.09 11.96 10.07
CA LEU A 35 -3.81 11.91 8.80
C LEU A 35 -5.29 12.29 8.96
N ARG A 36 -5.95 11.86 10.05
CA ARG A 36 -7.32 12.27 10.37
C ARG A 36 -7.43 13.77 10.60
N ALA A 37 -6.47 14.36 11.33
CA ALA A 37 -6.44 15.80 11.55
C ALA A 37 -6.32 16.56 10.22
N ARG A 38 -5.49 16.09 9.29
CA ARG A 38 -5.35 16.65 7.95
C ARG A 38 -6.60 16.50 7.10
N ALA A 39 -7.21 15.33 7.11
CA ALA A 39 -8.47 15.09 6.41
C ALA A 39 -9.57 16.03 6.89
N LYS A 40 -9.68 16.23 8.23
CA LYS A 40 -10.61 17.20 8.83
C LYS A 40 -10.33 18.64 8.42
N ALA A 41 -9.06 18.98 8.21
CA ALA A 41 -8.65 20.30 7.73
C ALA A 41 -8.78 20.48 6.20
N GLY A 42 -9.20 19.44 5.46
CA GLY A 42 -9.27 19.46 3.99
C GLY A 42 -7.91 19.52 3.29
N ARG A 43 -6.84 19.08 3.97
CA ARG A 43 -5.44 19.14 3.48
C ARG A 43 -4.80 17.75 3.36
N MET A 44 -5.60 16.74 3.06
CA MET A 44 -5.13 15.37 2.89
C MET A 44 -4.58 15.16 1.48
N PRO A 45 -3.28 14.86 1.29
CA PRO A 45 -2.77 14.47 -0.02
C PRO A 45 -3.25 13.07 -0.41
N ALA A 46 -3.35 12.80 -1.71
CA ALA A 46 -3.48 11.43 -2.21
C ALA A 46 -2.26 10.60 -1.79
N GLY A 47 -2.41 9.29 -1.63
CA GLY A 47 -1.25 8.51 -1.23
C GLY A 47 -1.44 7.02 -1.11
N ILE A 48 -0.33 6.37 -0.79
CA ILE A 48 -0.17 4.93 -0.74
C ILE A 48 0.42 4.54 0.62
N MET A 49 -0.19 3.57 1.29
CA MET A 49 0.40 2.87 2.43
C MET A 49 1.39 1.83 1.88
N HIS A 50 2.66 2.22 1.78
CA HIS A 50 3.75 1.42 1.24
C HIS A 50 4.09 0.24 2.13
N CYS A 51 4.35 -0.92 1.51
CA CYS A 51 4.77 -2.16 2.18
C CYS A 51 3.94 -2.41 3.45
N TYR A 52 2.61 -2.36 3.27
CA TYR A 52 1.69 -2.39 4.40
C TYR A 52 1.87 -3.67 5.22
N THR A 53 2.03 -3.51 6.54
CA THR A 53 2.24 -4.63 7.49
C THR A 53 1.26 -4.59 8.68
N GLY A 54 0.29 -3.66 8.67
CA GLY A 54 -0.70 -3.50 9.73
C GLY A 54 -1.82 -4.54 9.70
N SER A 55 -2.78 -4.38 10.62
CA SER A 55 -4.00 -5.19 10.68
C SER A 55 -5.06 -4.70 9.68
N TRP A 56 -6.11 -5.50 9.48
CA TRP A 56 -7.26 -5.09 8.67
C TRP A 56 -7.99 -3.89 9.28
N GLU A 57 -8.10 -3.82 10.61
CA GLU A 57 -8.73 -2.70 11.32
C GLU A 57 -8.00 -1.38 11.05
N ALA A 58 -6.68 -1.40 11.04
CA ALA A 58 -5.89 -0.22 10.69
C ALA A 58 -5.99 0.11 9.18
N ALA A 59 -6.03 -0.91 8.31
CA ALA A 59 -6.21 -0.71 6.86
C ALA A 59 -7.53 0.01 6.55
N LYS A 60 -8.63 -0.34 7.20
CA LYS A 60 -9.92 0.35 7.04
C LYS A 60 -9.81 1.85 7.26
N VAL A 61 -9.08 2.27 8.30
CA VAL A 61 -8.90 3.70 8.58
C VAL A 61 -8.17 4.41 7.44
N TYR A 62 -7.13 3.82 6.88
CA TYR A 62 -6.42 4.40 5.75
C TYR A 62 -7.26 4.42 4.48
N LEU A 63 -8.05 3.38 4.24
CA LEU A 63 -9.01 3.31 3.14
C LEU A 63 -10.08 4.39 3.24
N ASP A 64 -10.64 4.61 4.45
CA ASP A 64 -11.62 5.68 4.73
C ASP A 64 -11.02 7.08 4.50
N LEU A 65 -9.70 7.24 4.63
CA LEU A 65 -8.97 8.45 4.31
C LEU A 65 -8.63 8.58 2.81
N GLY A 66 -9.07 7.63 1.97
CA GLY A 66 -8.86 7.64 0.52
C GLY A 66 -7.50 7.09 0.06
N LEU A 67 -6.72 6.50 0.96
CA LEU A 67 -5.39 5.96 0.63
C LEU A 67 -5.49 4.57 -0.02
N TYR A 68 -4.46 4.23 -0.79
CA TYR A 68 -4.26 2.89 -1.32
C TYR A 68 -3.46 2.02 -0.34
N ILE A 69 -3.71 0.71 -0.37
CA ILE A 69 -2.93 -0.28 0.39
C ILE A 69 -2.03 -1.05 -0.57
N SER A 70 -0.72 -0.96 -0.39
CA SER A 70 0.27 -1.67 -1.20
C SER A 70 0.85 -2.86 -0.44
N LEU A 71 0.78 -4.05 -1.06
CA LEU A 71 1.24 -5.30 -0.47
C LEU A 71 2.52 -5.77 -1.16
N SER A 72 3.55 -6.04 -0.34
CA SER A 72 4.84 -6.58 -0.80
C SER A 72 4.90 -8.11 -0.72
N GLY A 73 6.06 -8.68 -1.01
CA GLY A 73 6.33 -10.12 -0.93
C GLY A 73 5.96 -10.77 0.40
N ALA A 74 5.85 -9.99 1.48
CA ALA A 74 5.45 -10.49 2.79
C ALA A 74 4.07 -11.17 2.81
N VAL A 75 3.14 -10.82 1.91
CA VAL A 75 1.81 -11.44 1.82
C VAL A 75 1.89 -12.92 1.45
N THR A 76 3.01 -13.36 0.85
CA THR A 76 3.27 -14.77 0.49
C THR A 76 3.71 -15.64 1.68
N PHE A 77 4.07 -15.02 2.81
CA PHE A 77 4.64 -15.75 3.94
C PHE A 77 3.57 -16.52 4.70
N LYS A 78 3.88 -17.77 5.11
CA LYS A 78 2.96 -18.64 5.87
C LYS A 78 2.52 -18.00 7.20
N ASN A 79 3.40 -17.23 7.83
CA ASN A 79 3.16 -16.58 9.12
C ASN A 79 2.62 -15.14 8.99
N ALA A 80 2.01 -14.80 7.86
CA ALA A 80 1.44 -13.49 7.60
C ALA A 80 -0.12 -13.50 7.46
N PRO A 81 -0.89 -14.16 8.36
CA PRO A 81 -2.35 -14.27 8.22
C PRO A 81 -3.04 -12.90 8.21
N LYS A 82 -2.54 -11.93 8.96
CA LYS A 82 -3.09 -10.56 8.99
C LYS A 82 -2.98 -9.88 7.61
N LEU A 83 -1.82 -10.01 6.94
CA LEU A 83 -1.64 -9.44 5.60
C LEU A 83 -2.51 -10.15 4.57
N GLN A 84 -2.69 -11.45 4.71
CA GLN A 84 -3.57 -12.23 3.84
C GLN A 84 -5.03 -11.84 4.03
N GLU A 85 -5.44 -11.48 5.25
CA GLU A 85 -6.76 -10.90 5.52
C GLU A 85 -6.91 -9.53 4.84
N VAL A 86 -5.91 -8.66 4.96
CA VAL A 86 -5.88 -7.37 4.25
C VAL A 86 -5.98 -7.57 2.73
N ALA A 87 -5.23 -8.54 2.17
CA ALA A 87 -5.28 -8.85 0.74
C ALA A 87 -6.68 -9.27 0.27
N ARG A 88 -7.42 -10.04 1.07
CA ARG A 88 -8.78 -10.48 0.73
C ARG A 88 -9.79 -9.34 0.80
N ASN A 89 -9.67 -8.48 1.82
CA ASN A 89 -10.72 -7.54 2.19
C ASN A 89 -10.53 -6.14 1.59
N THR A 90 -9.33 -5.77 1.16
CA THR A 90 -9.09 -4.46 0.54
C THR A 90 -9.94 -4.32 -0.72
N PRO A 91 -10.70 -3.22 -0.90
CA PRO A 91 -11.46 -2.96 -2.13
C PRO A 91 -10.58 -3.08 -3.36
N ALA A 92 -11.13 -3.64 -4.44
CA ALA A 92 -10.36 -3.90 -5.66
C ALA A 92 -9.72 -2.63 -6.24
N ASP A 93 -10.42 -1.50 -6.13
CA ASP A 93 -9.98 -0.19 -6.62
C ASP A 93 -9.03 0.57 -5.67
N ARG A 94 -8.62 -0.05 -4.56
CA ARG A 94 -7.71 0.52 -3.55
C ARG A 94 -6.50 -0.35 -3.25
N LEU A 95 -6.37 -1.48 -3.94
CA LEU A 95 -5.28 -2.43 -3.76
C LEU A 95 -4.15 -2.14 -4.73
N LEU A 96 -2.92 -2.21 -4.23
CA LEU A 96 -1.67 -2.19 -4.99
C LEU A 96 -0.79 -3.35 -4.57
N ILE A 97 0.17 -3.70 -5.42
CA ILE A 97 1.26 -4.62 -5.10
C ILE A 97 2.61 -3.98 -5.43
N GLU A 98 3.63 -4.40 -4.71
CA GLU A 98 5.00 -3.90 -4.89
C GLU A 98 6.02 -4.98 -4.57
N THR A 99 7.30 -4.69 -4.80
CA THR A 99 8.39 -5.60 -4.45
C THR A 99 9.06 -5.25 -3.14
N ASP A 100 9.24 -3.97 -2.84
CA ASP A 100 10.12 -3.44 -1.79
C ASP A 100 11.57 -3.92 -1.95
N CYS A 101 11.98 -4.20 -3.19
CA CYS A 101 13.34 -4.71 -3.46
C CYS A 101 14.43 -3.69 -3.04
N PRO A 102 15.55 -4.16 -2.50
CA PRO A 102 16.05 -5.55 -2.48
C PRO A 102 15.55 -6.39 -1.29
N TYR A 103 14.59 -5.90 -0.52
CA TYR A 103 14.02 -6.56 0.65
C TYR A 103 12.78 -7.37 0.31
N MET A 104 12.24 -8.10 1.29
CA MET A 104 10.92 -8.75 1.26
C MET A 104 10.71 -9.73 0.10
N ALA A 105 11.77 -10.47 -0.33
CA ALA A 105 11.64 -11.48 -1.38
C ALA A 105 10.49 -12.45 -1.08
N PRO A 106 9.54 -12.63 -2.05
CA PRO A 106 8.38 -13.49 -1.88
C PRO A 106 8.76 -14.98 -1.82
N VAL A 107 7.87 -15.83 -1.31
CA VAL A 107 7.95 -17.28 -1.49
C VAL A 107 7.76 -17.61 -2.98
N PRO A 108 8.56 -18.52 -3.60
CA PRO A 108 9.54 -19.42 -2.99
C PRO A 108 10.96 -18.85 -2.80
N LEU A 109 11.17 -17.58 -3.11
CA LEU A 109 12.51 -16.96 -3.17
C LEU A 109 12.93 -16.31 -1.85
N ARG A 110 12.20 -16.55 -0.78
CA ARG A 110 12.49 -15.99 0.55
C ARG A 110 13.93 -16.30 0.97
N GLY A 111 14.62 -15.26 1.52
CA GLY A 111 16.02 -15.35 1.93
C GLY A 111 17.03 -15.00 0.83
N ARG A 112 16.57 -14.80 -0.41
CA ARG A 112 17.39 -14.24 -1.49
C ARG A 112 17.25 -12.72 -1.54
N ARG A 113 18.14 -12.05 -2.25
CA ARG A 113 17.96 -10.65 -2.63
C ARG A 113 16.73 -10.53 -3.54
N ASN A 114 15.80 -9.65 -3.19
CA ASN A 114 14.62 -9.40 -4.00
C ASN A 114 14.95 -8.54 -5.22
N GLU A 115 14.17 -8.69 -6.28
CA GLU A 115 14.28 -7.91 -7.52
C GLU A 115 12.90 -7.66 -8.13
N PRO A 116 12.74 -6.64 -9.02
CA PRO A 116 11.43 -6.27 -9.57
C PRO A 116 10.70 -7.42 -10.26
N ALA A 117 11.41 -8.33 -10.93
CA ALA A 117 10.83 -9.47 -11.63
C ALA A 117 10.07 -10.44 -10.69
N PHE A 118 10.38 -10.44 -9.39
CA PHE A 118 9.73 -11.33 -8.43
C PHE A 118 8.32 -10.88 -8.01
N ILE A 119 7.85 -9.73 -8.51
CA ILE A 119 6.49 -9.26 -8.27
C ILE A 119 5.42 -10.27 -8.71
N VAL A 120 5.73 -11.10 -9.68
CA VAL A 120 4.83 -12.16 -10.18
C VAL A 120 4.39 -13.13 -9.07
N HIS A 121 5.24 -13.40 -8.09
CA HIS A 121 4.91 -14.28 -6.96
C HIS A 121 3.96 -13.58 -5.97
N THR A 122 4.15 -12.29 -5.72
CA THR A 122 3.23 -11.47 -4.92
C THR A 122 1.87 -11.40 -5.60
N PHE A 123 1.86 -11.11 -6.91
CA PHE A 123 0.66 -11.09 -7.75
C PHE A 123 -0.11 -12.41 -7.68
N SER A 124 0.57 -13.54 -7.96
CA SER A 124 -0.06 -14.87 -7.96
C SER A 124 -0.71 -15.17 -6.60
N ARG A 125 -0.01 -14.83 -5.50
CA ARG A 125 -0.56 -15.04 -4.17
C ARG A 125 -1.79 -14.17 -3.88
N VAL A 126 -1.77 -12.91 -4.31
CA VAL A 126 -2.92 -12.01 -4.15
C VAL A 126 -4.10 -12.49 -4.98
N ALA A 127 -3.89 -12.92 -6.22
CA ALA A 127 -4.93 -13.51 -7.08
C ALA A 127 -5.57 -14.73 -6.41
N GLU A 128 -4.77 -15.66 -5.90
CA GLU A 128 -5.22 -16.85 -5.17
C GLU A 128 -6.06 -16.47 -3.93
N LEU A 129 -5.56 -15.55 -3.10
CA LEU A 129 -6.24 -15.13 -1.87
C LEU A 129 -7.60 -14.48 -2.14
N ARG A 130 -7.74 -13.83 -3.27
CA ARG A 130 -8.97 -13.14 -3.69
C ARG A 130 -9.90 -13.99 -4.55
N GLY A 131 -9.44 -15.15 -5.01
CA GLY A 131 -10.16 -15.95 -6.02
C GLY A 131 -10.43 -15.14 -7.29
N ALA A 132 -9.50 -14.27 -7.67
CA ALA A 132 -9.65 -13.34 -8.79
C ALA A 132 -9.05 -13.93 -10.07
N GLU A 133 -9.69 -13.66 -11.21
CA GLU A 133 -9.11 -13.95 -12.51
C GLU A 133 -7.86 -13.11 -12.74
N PRO A 134 -6.72 -13.71 -13.13
CA PRO A 134 -5.44 -13.02 -13.22
C PRO A 134 -5.46 -11.79 -14.12
N GLU A 135 -6.03 -11.89 -15.31
CA GLU A 135 -6.09 -10.80 -16.29
C GLU A 135 -6.89 -9.60 -15.74
N ALA A 136 -8.04 -9.86 -15.14
CA ALA A 136 -8.89 -8.83 -14.55
C ALA A 136 -8.20 -8.15 -13.35
N LEU A 137 -7.50 -8.93 -12.52
CA LEU A 137 -6.73 -8.39 -11.40
C LEU A 137 -5.56 -7.53 -11.89
N ALA A 138 -4.83 -7.98 -12.90
CA ALA A 138 -3.70 -7.24 -13.47
C ALA A 138 -4.15 -5.88 -14.03
N GLU A 139 -5.25 -5.86 -14.78
CA GLU A 139 -5.84 -4.63 -15.32
C GLU A 139 -6.28 -3.68 -14.19
N GLN A 140 -6.92 -4.20 -13.14
CA GLN A 140 -7.34 -3.38 -11.99
C GLN A 140 -6.15 -2.80 -11.25
N LEU A 141 -5.11 -3.61 -10.98
CA LEU A 141 -3.89 -3.14 -10.31
C LEU A 141 -3.15 -2.08 -11.14
N TRP A 142 -3.15 -2.22 -12.47
CA TRP A 142 -2.60 -1.21 -13.36
C TRP A 142 -3.35 0.11 -13.25
N LYS A 143 -4.68 0.09 -13.37
CA LYS A 143 -5.54 1.28 -13.21
C LYS A 143 -5.32 1.94 -11.84
N ASN A 144 -5.27 1.15 -10.79
CA ASN A 144 -5.01 1.65 -9.44
C ASN A 144 -3.64 2.32 -9.35
N SER A 145 -2.60 1.72 -9.94
CA SER A 145 -1.24 2.27 -9.92
C SER A 145 -1.17 3.61 -10.64
N CYS A 146 -1.80 3.71 -11.81
CA CYS A 146 -1.89 4.97 -12.55
C CYS A 146 -2.63 6.04 -11.73
N ALA A 147 -3.76 5.70 -11.13
CA ALA A 147 -4.55 6.63 -10.32
C ALA A 147 -3.79 7.06 -9.05
N ALA A 148 -3.17 6.10 -8.34
CA ALA A 148 -2.44 6.38 -7.10
C ALA A 148 -1.21 7.28 -7.31
N LEU A 149 -0.56 7.16 -8.47
CA LEU A 149 0.64 7.94 -8.84
C LEU A 149 0.32 9.23 -9.61
N GLY A 150 -0.97 9.48 -9.91
CA GLY A 150 -1.37 10.62 -10.73
C GLY A 150 -0.84 10.55 -12.17
N ILE A 151 -0.59 9.34 -12.66
CA ILE A 151 -0.19 9.10 -14.05
C ILE A 151 -1.48 8.87 -14.83
N GLY A 152 -2.02 9.94 -15.42
CA GLY A 152 -3.17 9.84 -16.31
C GLY A 152 -2.86 8.99 -17.54
N ASP A 153 -3.89 8.46 -18.19
CA ASP A 153 -3.77 7.87 -19.52
C ASP A 153 -3.11 8.91 -20.47
N ARG A 154 -1.82 8.73 -20.73
CA ARG A 154 -1.09 9.48 -21.75
C ARG A 154 -1.08 8.71 -23.02
#